data_a02a8cb68b2979193d6bd3aea0470816
#
_entry.id   a02a8cb68b2979193d6bd3aea0470816
#
_cell.length_a   1.000
_cell.length_b   1.000
_cell.length_c   1.000
_cell.angle_alpha   90.00
_cell.angle_beta   90.00
_cell.angle_gamma   90.00
#
_symmetry.space_group_name_H-M   'P 1'
#
loop_
_entity.id
_entity.type
_entity.pdbx_description
1 polymer ?
#
loop_
_entity_poly.entity_id
_entity_poly.type
_entity_poly.pdbx_seq_one_letter_code
_entity_poly.pdbx_strand_id
1 'polypeptide(L)'
;MARPGRRKRAESRYAEQSERLAARLRALREQHGMTQEQLAAQAEISVATVRNIERRVVVEPSLFTVLAMVRVLGASIEDVAT
;
A
#
# COMPACT_ATOMS: atom_id res chain seq x y z
N MET A 1 27.08 -13.86 -8.90
CA MET A 1 27.20 -12.87 -9.48
C MET A 1 26.08 -12.29 -10.12
N ALA A 2 25.30 -12.75 -10.90
CA ALA A 2 24.23 -12.10 -11.60
C ALA A 2 23.02 -11.83 -10.79
N ARG A 3 23.11 -12.14 -9.56
CA ARG A 3 21.99 -12.00 -8.73
C ARG A 3 21.43 -10.63 -8.59
N PRO A 4 22.22 -9.57 -8.49
CA PRO A 4 21.67 -8.24 -8.34
C PRO A 4 20.81 -7.80 -9.51
N GLY A 5 21.21 -8.14 -10.71
CA GLY A 5 20.42 -7.76 -11.85
C GLY A 5 19.08 -8.46 -11.89
N ARG A 6 19.09 -9.72 -11.55
CA ARG A 6 17.85 -10.49 -11.53
C ARG A 6 16.91 -9.97 -10.44
N ARG A 7 17.46 -9.65 -9.29
CA ARG A 7 16.68 -9.12 -8.20
C ARG A 7 16.07 -7.79 -8.57
N LYS A 8 16.82 -6.94 -9.23
CA LYS A 8 16.30 -5.66 -9.65
C LYS A 8 15.14 -5.79 -10.60
N ARG A 9 15.20 -6.78 -11.47
CA ARG A 9 14.13 -6.98 -12.42
C ARG A 9 12.85 -7.35 -11.71
N ALA A 10 12.95 -8.25 -10.74
CA ALA A 10 11.78 -8.64 -9.96
C ALA A 10 11.26 -7.46 -9.17
N GLU A 11 12.15 -6.68 -8.59
CA GLU A 11 11.77 -5.50 -7.83
C GLU A 11 11.07 -4.48 -8.72
N SER A 12 11.51 -4.32 -9.96
CA SER A 12 10.90 -3.39 -10.87
C SER A 12 9.46 -3.77 -11.18
N ARG A 13 9.23 -5.08 -11.35
CA ARG A 13 7.88 -5.55 -11.64
C ARG A 13 6.95 -5.24 -10.48
N TYR A 14 7.39 -5.55 -9.28
CA TYR A 14 6.57 -5.27 -8.12
C TYR A 14 6.52 -3.78 -7.80
N ALA A 15 7.55 -3.05 -8.19
CA ALA A 15 7.58 -1.62 -7.93
C ALA A 15 6.47 -0.88 -8.66
N GLU A 16 6.19 -1.26 -9.90
CA GLU A 16 5.09 -0.62 -10.62
C GLU A 16 3.75 -0.90 -9.97
N GLN A 17 3.54 -2.15 -9.58
CA GLN A 17 2.30 -2.51 -8.90
C GLN A 17 2.20 -1.83 -7.56
N SER A 18 3.32 -1.75 -6.85
CA SER A 18 3.36 -1.10 -5.56
C SER A 18 3.06 0.39 -5.68
N GLU A 19 3.54 1.00 -6.73
CA GLU A 19 3.29 2.42 -6.97
C GLU A 19 1.81 2.68 -7.19
N ARG A 20 1.17 1.85 -7.99
CA ARG A 20 -0.26 2.02 -8.23
C ARG A 20 -1.08 1.75 -6.98
N LEU A 21 -0.71 0.72 -6.24
CA LEU A 21 -1.39 0.40 -4.99
C LEU A 21 -1.29 1.56 -4.01
N ALA A 22 -0.08 2.08 -3.82
CA ALA A 22 0.14 3.18 -2.90
C ALA A 22 -0.65 4.41 -3.30
N ALA A 23 -0.65 4.72 -4.60
CA ALA A 23 -1.36 5.90 -5.09
C ALA A 23 -2.87 5.76 -4.88
N ARG A 24 -3.41 4.58 -5.11
CA ARG A 24 -4.84 4.36 -4.94
C ARG A 24 -5.25 4.39 -3.48
N LEU A 25 -4.46 3.78 -2.61
CA LEU A 25 -4.75 3.81 -1.18
C LEU A 25 -4.72 5.24 -0.66
N ARG A 26 -3.72 6.00 -1.09
CA ARG A 26 -3.61 7.38 -0.67
C ARG A 26 -4.79 8.21 -1.18
N ALA A 27 -5.15 8.02 -2.44
CA ALA A 27 -6.27 8.76 -3.03
C ALA A 27 -7.57 8.45 -2.30
N LEU A 28 -7.81 7.18 -1.98
CA LEU A 28 -9.01 6.79 -1.25
C LEU A 28 -9.02 7.41 0.14
N ARG A 29 -7.87 7.40 0.82
CA ARG A 29 -7.77 8.00 2.13
C ARG A 29 -8.11 9.48 2.07
N GLU A 30 -7.55 10.18 1.09
CA GLU A 30 -7.79 11.61 0.95
C GLU A 30 -9.23 11.91 0.56
N GLN A 31 -9.84 11.05 -0.26
CA GLN A 31 -11.24 11.20 -0.61
C GLN A 31 -12.15 11.08 0.60
N HIS A 32 -11.74 10.26 1.57
CA HIS A 32 -12.51 10.11 2.79
C HIS A 32 -12.15 11.18 3.84
N GLY A 33 -11.25 12.09 3.50
CA GLY A 33 -10.86 13.15 4.42
C GLY A 33 -10.11 12.66 5.63
N MET A 34 -9.42 11.53 5.51
CA MET A 34 -8.73 10.92 6.64
C MET A 34 -7.26 11.24 6.63
N THR A 35 -6.69 11.45 7.82
CA THR A 35 -5.25 11.52 7.97
C THR A 35 -4.70 10.09 8.01
N GLN A 36 -3.37 9.99 7.87
CA GLN A 36 -2.72 8.69 8.00
C GLN A 36 -2.97 8.10 9.37
N GLU A 37 -2.95 8.94 10.40
CA GLU A 37 -3.20 8.50 11.76
C GLU A 37 -4.61 7.96 11.93
N GLN A 38 -5.59 8.62 11.32
CA GLN A 38 -6.97 8.19 11.41
C GLN A 38 -7.17 6.85 10.72
N LEU A 39 -6.61 6.70 9.54
CA LEU A 39 -6.71 5.44 8.83
C LEU A 39 -6.05 4.32 9.62
N ALA A 40 -4.87 4.59 10.17
CA ALA A 40 -4.15 3.58 10.94
C ALA A 40 -4.95 3.15 12.15
N ALA A 41 -5.55 4.10 12.86
CA ALA A 41 -6.32 3.79 14.05
C ALA A 41 -7.54 2.95 13.71
N GLN A 42 -8.25 3.30 12.65
CA GLN A 42 -9.45 2.54 12.27
C GLN A 42 -9.12 1.19 11.70
N ALA A 43 -8.00 1.05 11.02
CA ALA A 43 -7.57 -0.23 10.47
C ALA A 43 -6.83 -1.07 11.51
N GLU A 44 -6.56 -0.49 12.68
CA GLU A 44 -5.86 -1.20 13.76
C GLU A 44 -4.46 -1.62 13.34
N ILE A 45 -3.78 -0.73 12.64
CA ILE A 45 -2.39 -0.93 12.27
C ILE A 45 -1.62 0.32 12.69
N SER A 46 -0.29 0.23 12.65
CA SER A 46 0.52 1.37 13.07
C SER A 46 0.51 2.45 11.98
N VAL A 47 0.68 3.70 12.39
CA VAL A 47 0.76 4.78 11.43
C VAL A 47 2.03 4.64 10.57
N ALA A 48 3.07 4.07 11.15
CA ALA A 48 4.29 3.80 10.38
C ALA A 48 4.01 2.86 9.22
N THR A 49 3.14 1.87 9.44
CA THR A 49 2.75 0.95 8.38
C THR A 49 2.04 1.69 7.25
N VAL A 50 1.11 2.58 7.59
CA VAL A 50 0.40 3.37 6.57
C VAL A 50 1.39 4.24 5.80
N ARG A 51 2.28 4.94 6.52
CA ARG A 51 3.27 5.79 5.88
C ARG A 51 4.17 5.01 4.94
N ASN A 52 4.64 3.86 5.41
CA ASN A 52 5.59 3.07 4.62
C ASN A 52 4.95 2.54 3.35
N ILE A 53 3.67 2.18 3.41
CA ILE A 53 2.96 1.73 2.22
C ILE A 53 2.77 2.90 1.25
N GLU A 54 2.34 4.04 1.74
CA GLU A 54 2.07 5.20 0.88
C GLU A 54 3.35 5.75 0.28
N ARG A 55 4.47 5.61 0.97
CA ARG A 55 5.77 6.07 0.47
C ARG A 55 6.46 5.01 -0.37
N ARG A 56 5.87 3.83 -0.48
CA ARG A 56 6.44 2.71 -1.21
C ARG A 56 7.76 2.23 -0.62
N VAL A 57 7.92 2.41 0.69
CA VAL A 57 9.06 1.85 1.38
C VAL A 57 8.94 0.33 1.43
N VAL A 58 7.70 -0.14 1.57
CA VAL A 58 7.40 -1.56 1.53
C VAL A 58 6.82 -1.87 0.16
N VAL A 59 7.55 -2.66 -0.63
CA VAL A 59 7.13 -2.99 -1.98
C VAL A 59 6.02 -4.04 -1.98
N GLU A 60 6.08 -4.96 -1.03
CA GLU A 60 5.09 -6.03 -0.92
C GLU A 60 4.44 -5.99 0.44
N PRO A 61 3.46 -5.12 0.65
CA PRO A 61 2.77 -5.10 1.93
C PRO A 61 1.96 -6.38 2.13
N SER A 62 1.74 -6.71 3.38
CA SER A 62 0.94 -7.87 3.72
C SER A 62 -0.46 -7.73 3.14
N LEU A 63 -0.99 -8.82 2.61
CA LEU A 63 -2.37 -8.83 2.11
C LEU A 63 -3.34 -8.42 3.20
N PHE A 64 -3.14 -8.91 4.43
CA PHE A 64 -4.07 -8.60 5.51
C PHE A 64 -4.01 -7.13 5.89
N THR A 65 -2.82 -6.52 5.80
CA THR A 65 -2.70 -5.09 6.06
C THR A 65 -3.47 -4.30 5.02
N VAL A 66 -3.31 -4.66 3.75
CA VAL A 66 -4.03 -3.97 2.68
C VAL A 66 -5.53 -4.17 2.82
N LEU A 67 -5.97 -5.39 3.17
CA LEU A 67 -7.38 -5.65 3.39
C LEU A 67 -7.94 -4.79 4.52
N ALA A 68 -7.19 -4.64 5.61
CA ALA A 68 -7.64 -3.80 6.71
C ALA A 68 -7.84 -2.36 6.26
N MET A 69 -6.94 -1.86 5.45
CA MET A 69 -7.03 -0.50 4.95
C MET A 69 -8.23 -0.33 4.01
N VAL A 70 -8.40 -1.24 3.04
CA VAL A 70 -9.49 -1.07 2.08
C VAL A 70 -10.84 -1.22 2.75
N ARG A 71 -10.94 -2.02 3.81
CA ARG A 71 -12.20 -2.14 4.54
C ARG A 71 -12.61 -0.83 5.18
N VAL A 72 -11.65 -0.15 5.80
CA VAL A 72 -11.90 1.16 6.39
C VAL A 72 -12.31 2.15 5.32
N LEU A 73 -11.70 2.05 4.15
CA LEU A 73 -11.94 3.00 3.07
C LEU A 73 -13.15 2.64 2.22
N GLY A 74 -13.87 1.58 2.59
CA GLY A 74 -15.07 1.21 1.86
C GLY A 74 -14.80 0.74 0.44
N ALA A 75 -13.61 0.20 0.21
CA ALA A 75 -13.20 -0.26 -1.12
C ALA A 75 -13.01 -1.77 -1.10
N SER A 76 -12.73 -2.33 -2.26
CA SER A 76 -12.38 -3.73 -2.37
C SER A 76 -10.93 -3.86 -2.78
N ILE A 77 -10.40 -5.08 -2.67
CA ILE A 77 -9.03 -5.32 -3.07
C ILE A 77 -8.87 -5.05 -4.57
N GLU A 78 -9.91 -5.29 -5.35
CA GLU A 78 -9.85 -5.03 -6.78
C GLU A 78 -9.70 -3.56 -7.09
N ASP A 79 -10.25 -2.71 -6.26
CA ASP A 79 -10.16 -1.27 -6.47
C ASP A 79 -8.74 -0.76 -6.41
N VAL A 80 -7.88 -1.43 -5.64
CA VAL A 80 -6.51 -0.98 -5.45
C VAL A 80 -5.49 -1.87 -6.17
N ALA A 81 -5.90 -3.04 -6.61
CA ALA A 81 -4.97 -4.00 -7.21
C ALA A 81 -4.77 -3.79 -8.71
N THR A 82 -5.61 -3.01 -9.35
CA THR A 82 -5.47 -2.72 -10.78
C THR A 82 -4.91 -1.30 -11.02
#